data_db7845d74985bc67468505763c2a0122
#
_entry.id   db7845d74985bc67468505763c2a0122
#
_cell.length_a   1.000
_cell.length_b   1.000
_cell.length_c   1.000
_cell.angle_alpha   90.00
_cell.angle_beta   90.00
_cell.angle_gamma   90.00
#
_symmetry.space_group_name_H-M   'P 1'
#
loop_
_entity.id
_entity.type
_entity.pdbx_description
1 polymer ?
#
loop_
_entity_poly.entity_id
_entity_poly.type
_entity_poly.pdbx_seq_one_letter_code
_entity_poly.pdbx_strand_id
1 'polypeptide(L)'
;MASSMIKILGYIYYTFISTTLMIFINFFIRLIRFPNPKFYIENKVISKPLVIIYSLMNLIGFFFLCSSLINCLLFFSINEFITIGFSYYILSGLNVYGITGQICSGKSSVCDYLKRRYNATIISLDDLNREVLRQNSTIKKIKKAFGNEAILRESGIEVVNRSYLKKVIFNDKAKRKKLESITHPKVMMLFLKMLFFERFALMRKYVFIENAILLRFSLFKIIIKGVISICVNDEKTLIERMMKRDNRNNNNITEETARNILNNQMSLDEFIRKSDIVIYNDDNYIDLELKIDNLMLEISKYSSNDIIFVR
;
A
#
# COMPACT_ATOMS: atom_id res chain seq x y z
N MET A 1 -6.53 46.42 -4.32
CA MET A 1 -7.02 45.07 -4.65
C MET A 1 -5.94 44.16 -5.25
N ALA A 2 -5.27 44.54 -6.33
CA ALA A 2 -4.25 43.69 -6.96
C ALA A 2 -3.07 43.30 -6.02
N SER A 3 -2.57 44.24 -5.21
CA SER A 3 -1.50 43.99 -4.25
C SER A 3 -1.88 42.94 -3.16
N SER A 4 -3.13 42.97 -2.70
CA SER A 4 -3.61 42.01 -1.72
C SER A 4 -3.80 40.59 -2.32
N MET A 5 -4.24 40.52 -3.57
CA MET A 5 -4.42 39.28 -4.30
C MET A 5 -3.08 38.58 -4.58
N ILE A 6 -2.05 39.34 -4.95
CA ILE A 6 -0.68 38.83 -5.17
C ILE A 6 -0.11 38.28 -3.87
N LYS A 7 -0.34 38.96 -2.72
CA LYS A 7 0.11 38.47 -1.40
C LYS A 7 -0.60 37.16 -1.00
N ILE A 8 -1.91 37.04 -1.25
CA ILE A 8 -2.68 35.84 -0.97
C ILE A 8 -2.20 34.65 -1.84
N LEU A 9 -1.99 34.88 -3.13
CA LEU A 9 -1.46 33.87 -4.05
C LEU A 9 -0.03 33.44 -3.64
N GLY A 10 0.81 34.37 -3.24
CA GLY A 10 2.15 34.08 -2.72
C GLY A 10 2.11 33.21 -1.45
N TYR A 11 1.17 33.49 -0.55
CA TYR A 11 0.99 32.70 0.66
C TYR A 11 0.47 31.28 0.36
N ILE A 12 -0.53 31.13 -0.51
CA ILE A 12 -1.04 29.82 -0.95
C ILE A 12 0.08 29.00 -1.61
N TYR A 13 0.90 29.62 -2.44
CA TYR A 13 2.04 28.99 -3.09
C TYR A 13 3.10 28.55 -2.08
N TYR A 14 3.41 29.41 -1.09
CA TYR A 14 4.36 29.09 -0.02
C TYR A 14 3.86 27.92 0.85
N THR A 15 2.60 27.94 1.27
CA THR A 15 2.02 26.82 2.08
C THR A 15 2.00 25.53 1.30
N PHE A 16 1.69 25.57 0.00
CA PHE A 16 1.75 24.40 -0.87
C PHE A 16 3.15 23.82 -0.97
N ILE A 17 4.18 24.67 -1.19
CA ILE A 17 5.59 24.24 -1.26
C ILE A 17 6.04 23.68 0.08
N SER A 18 5.76 24.36 1.19
CA SER A 18 6.19 23.92 2.52
C SER A 18 5.53 22.60 2.91
N THR A 19 4.24 22.40 2.59
CA THR A 19 3.53 21.13 2.82
C THR A 19 4.12 20.00 1.97
N THR A 20 4.42 20.29 0.71
CA THR A 20 5.06 19.33 -0.20
C THR A 20 6.46 18.96 0.29
N LEU A 21 7.24 19.93 0.71
CA LEU A 21 8.58 19.73 1.28
C LEU A 21 8.53 18.88 2.55
N MET A 22 7.55 19.10 3.43
CA MET A 22 7.35 18.30 4.64
C MET A 22 6.95 16.87 4.34
N ILE A 23 6.09 16.65 3.36
CA ILE A 23 5.76 15.30 2.88
C ILE A 23 7.03 14.61 2.37
N PHE A 24 7.86 15.33 1.59
CA PHE A 24 9.15 14.84 1.10
C PHE A 24 10.13 14.55 2.24
N ILE A 25 10.29 15.42 3.20
CA ILE A 25 11.19 15.24 4.35
C ILE A 25 10.74 14.01 5.17
N ASN A 26 9.45 13.87 5.43
CA ASN A 26 8.92 12.67 6.12
C ASN A 26 9.12 11.39 5.31
N PHE A 27 8.95 11.47 4.01
CA PHE A 27 9.26 10.38 3.08
C PHE A 27 10.74 9.98 3.20
N PHE A 28 11.67 10.95 3.15
CA PHE A 28 13.11 10.71 3.29
C PHE A 28 13.49 10.18 4.67
N ILE A 29 12.93 10.72 5.75
CA ILE A 29 13.18 10.23 7.11
C ILE A 29 12.72 8.77 7.26
N ARG A 30 11.57 8.43 6.68
CA ARG A 30 11.11 7.05 6.62
C ARG A 30 12.04 6.16 5.80
N LEU A 31 12.58 6.66 4.69
CA LEU A 31 13.55 5.96 3.84
C LEU A 31 14.88 5.66 4.57
N ILE A 32 15.40 6.62 5.32
CA ILE A 32 16.69 6.51 6.04
C ILE A 32 16.58 5.58 7.26
N ARG A 33 15.39 5.45 7.86
CA ARG A 33 15.15 4.64 9.06
C ARG A 33 14.81 3.18 8.82
N PHE A 34 14.90 2.69 7.61
CA PHE A 34 14.50 1.36 7.21
C PHE A 34 15.61 0.28 7.26
N PRO A 35 16.21 -0.05 8.41
CA PRO A 35 16.68 -1.40 8.55
C PRO A 35 15.98 -2.22 9.64
N ASN A 36 15.09 -1.66 10.49
CA ASN A 36 14.56 -2.43 11.61
C ASN A 36 13.07 -2.17 11.90
N PRO A 37 12.15 -3.11 11.54
CA PRO A 37 10.71 -2.96 11.75
C PRO A 37 10.29 -2.81 13.21
N LYS A 38 11.04 -3.40 14.16
CA LYS A 38 10.80 -3.23 15.62
C LYS A 38 10.88 -1.77 16.08
N PHE A 39 11.64 -0.93 15.38
CA PHE A 39 11.78 0.49 15.68
C PHE A 39 10.54 1.33 15.35
N TYR A 40 9.65 0.80 14.52
CA TYR A 40 8.45 1.53 14.06
C TYR A 40 7.35 1.60 15.12
N ILE A 41 7.29 0.59 16.00
CA ILE A 41 6.30 0.50 17.08
C ILE A 41 6.68 1.44 18.23
N GLU A 42 7.97 1.62 18.51
CA GLU A 42 8.46 2.41 19.66
C GLU A 42 8.65 3.92 19.38
N ASN A 43 8.78 4.37 18.13
CA ASN A 43 9.16 5.75 17.81
C ASN A 43 8.02 6.61 17.23
N LYS A 44 6.86 6.64 17.88
CA LYS A 44 5.82 7.66 17.66
C LYS A 44 6.27 9.11 17.97
N VAL A 45 7.39 9.25 18.66
CA VAL A 45 7.88 10.55 19.20
C VAL A 45 8.44 11.49 18.12
N ILE A 46 8.77 11.00 16.94
CA ILE A 46 9.52 11.79 15.93
C ILE A 46 8.62 12.57 14.97
N SER A 47 7.38 12.13 14.79
CA SER A 47 6.45 12.94 13.99
C SER A 47 6.08 14.27 14.67
N LYS A 48 6.09 14.31 16.00
CA LYS A 48 5.73 15.52 16.80
C LYS A 48 6.71 16.68 16.62
N PRO A 49 8.04 16.49 16.80
CA PRO A 49 8.99 17.57 16.55
C PRO A 49 8.93 18.10 15.12
N LEU A 50 8.69 17.21 14.14
CA LEU A 50 8.58 17.61 12.74
C LEU A 50 7.34 18.44 12.44
N VAL A 51 6.21 18.13 13.04
CA VAL A 51 4.99 18.94 12.94
C VAL A 51 5.21 20.30 13.59
N ILE A 52 5.90 20.35 14.74
CA ILE A 52 6.26 21.61 15.42
C ILE A 52 7.21 22.43 14.56
N ILE A 53 8.27 21.85 14.01
CA ILE A 53 9.22 22.52 13.12
C ILE A 53 8.50 23.06 11.88
N TYR A 54 7.60 22.29 11.29
CA TYR A 54 6.80 22.72 10.15
C TYR A 54 5.89 23.90 10.49
N SER A 55 5.22 23.83 11.63
CA SER A 55 4.38 24.95 12.12
C SER A 55 5.20 26.21 12.35
N LEU A 56 6.40 26.06 12.93
CA LEU A 56 7.35 27.19 13.11
C LEU A 56 7.83 27.76 11.78
N MET A 57 8.16 26.94 10.80
CA MET A 57 8.55 27.39 9.46
C MET A 57 7.42 28.11 8.74
N ASN A 58 6.19 27.63 8.85
CA ASN A 58 5.02 28.34 8.30
C ASN A 58 4.79 29.68 9.03
N LEU A 59 4.96 29.72 10.35
CA LEU A 59 4.87 30.94 11.14
C LEU A 59 5.90 31.98 10.68
N ILE A 60 7.16 31.61 10.53
CA ILE A 60 8.25 32.48 10.06
C ILE A 60 7.95 32.96 8.63
N GLY A 61 7.57 32.06 7.71
CA GLY A 61 7.23 32.44 6.34
C GLY A 61 6.04 33.41 6.26
N PHE A 62 5.07 33.23 7.15
CA PHE A 62 3.94 34.14 7.27
C PHE A 62 4.34 35.54 7.70
N PHE A 63 5.20 35.70 8.72
CA PHE A 63 5.70 36.99 9.14
C PHE A 63 6.44 37.77 8.03
N PHE A 64 7.15 37.04 7.16
CA PHE A 64 7.82 37.64 6.00
C PHE A 64 6.86 38.08 4.89
N LEU A 65 5.71 37.45 4.75
CA LEU A 65 4.75 37.72 3.68
C LEU A 65 3.67 38.73 4.05
N CYS A 66 3.44 39.02 5.35
CA CYS A 66 2.36 39.85 5.84
C CYS A 66 2.85 41.16 6.45
N SER A 67 2.56 42.28 5.78
CA SER A 67 2.83 43.65 6.28
C SER A 67 1.62 44.34 6.94
N SER A 68 0.46 43.67 7.06
CA SER A 68 -0.73 44.24 7.75
C SER A 68 -1.34 43.20 8.72
N LEU A 69 -1.24 43.53 10.03
CA LEU A 69 -1.35 42.55 11.12
C LEU A 69 -2.76 42.02 11.41
N ILE A 70 -3.82 42.75 11.23
CA ILE A 70 -5.11 42.38 11.86
C ILE A 70 -5.97 41.46 11.03
N ASN A 71 -6.07 41.64 9.72
CA ASN A 71 -6.81 40.74 8.84
C ASN A 71 -6.08 39.43 8.56
N CYS A 72 -4.78 39.41 8.81
CA CYS A 72 -3.94 38.25 8.62
C CYS A 72 -4.02 37.23 9.77
N LEU A 73 -4.25 37.66 11.00
CA LEU A 73 -4.29 36.74 12.17
C LEU A 73 -5.46 35.72 12.12
N LEU A 74 -6.63 36.17 11.68
CA LEU A 74 -7.80 35.28 11.55
C LEU A 74 -7.64 34.27 10.38
N PHE A 75 -7.12 34.75 9.26
CA PHE A 75 -6.87 33.90 8.09
C PHE A 75 -5.72 32.92 8.34
N PHE A 76 -4.71 33.35 9.11
CA PHE A 76 -3.59 32.55 9.57
C PHE A 76 -4.06 31.41 10.46
N SER A 77 -4.83 31.66 11.51
CA SER A 77 -5.23 30.63 12.46
C SER A 77 -6.05 29.52 11.81
N ILE A 78 -6.94 29.85 10.89
CA ILE A 78 -7.74 28.85 10.17
C ILE A 78 -6.88 28.02 9.21
N ASN A 79 -6.01 28.68 8.45
CA ASN A 79 -5.18 28.00 7.45
C ASN A 79 -4.09 27.14 8.11
N GLU A 80 -3.47 27.62 9.20
CA GLU A 80 -2.53 26.84 10.00
C GLU A 80 -3.22 25.64 10.66
N PHE A 81 -4.43 25.82 11.19
CA PHE A 81 -5.19 24.72 11.77
C PHE A 81 -5.52 23.63 10.73
N ILE A 82 -5.93 24.04 9.52
CA ILE A 82 -6.17 23.13 8.41
C ILE A 82 -4.86 22.45 7.98
N THR A 83 -3.77 23.21 7.86
CA THR A 83 -2.48 22.68 7.41
C THR A 83 -1.85 21.76 8.46
N ILE A 84 -1.93 22.10 9.74
CA ILE A 84 -1.47 21.25 10.84
C ILE A 84 -2.33 19.99 10.93
N GLY A 85 -3.65 20.12 10.87
CA GLY A 85 -4.58 19.00 10.88
C GLY A 85 -4.36 18.06 9.68
N PHE A 86 -4.18 18.61 8.49
CA PHE A 86 -3.90 17.87 7.28
C PHE A 86 -2.52 17.22 7.31
N SER A 87 -1.49 17.94 7.74
CA SER A 87 -0.14 17.40 7.91
C SER A 87 -0.11 16.30 8.98
N TYR A 88 -0.79 16.51 10.10
CA TYR A 88 -0.93 15.52 11.16
C TYR A 88 -1.69 14.28 10.65
N TYR A 89 -2.79 14.46 9.91
CA TYR A 89 -3.54 13.37 9.30
C TYR A 89 -2.72 12.58 8.29
N ILE A 90 -1.91 13.25 7.45
CA ILE A 90 -0.98 12.60 6.53
C ILE A 90 0.14 11.88 7.30
N LEU A 91 0.70 12.50 8.32
CA LEU A 91 1.87 12.01 9.04
C LEU A 91 1.56 10.94 10.08
N SER A 92 0.46 11.11 10.83
CA SER A 92 0.05 10.15 11.87
C SER A 92 -0.67 8.94 11.31
N GLY A 93 -1.16 9.04 10.10
CA GLY A 93 -2.33 8.29 9.76
C GLY A 93 -2.31 7.46 8.51
N LEU A 94 -1.20 7.19 7.86
CA LEU A 94 -1.22 6.10 6.91
C LEU A 94 -1.29 4.76 7.69
N ASN A 95 -2.47 4.47 8.31
CA ASN A 95 -2.78 3.15 8.86
C ASN A 95 -2.95 2.16 7.70
N VAL A 96 -1.89 2.06 6.87
CA VAL A 96 -1.79 1.18 5.72
C VAL A 96 -0.90 0.03 6.12
N TYR A 97 -1.44 -1.17 6.04
CA TYR A 97 -0.73 -2.40 6.38
C TYR A 97 -0.60 -3.28 5.13
N GLY A 98 0.48 -4.03 5.06
CA GLY A 98 0.65 -5.02 4.00
C GLY A 98 0.17 -6.40 4.46
N ILE A 99 -0.54 -7.11 3.59
CA ILE A 99 -0.86 -8.54 3.79
C ILE A 99 -0.15 -9.33 2.72
N THR A 100 0.66 -10.27 3.14
CA THR A 100 1.38 -11.21 2.28
C THR A 100 1.33 -12.62 2.87
N GLY A 101 2.09 -13.55 2.33
CA GLY A 101 2.21 -14.91 2.85
C GLY A 101 2.27 -15.97 1.78
N GLN A 102 2.42 -17.22 2.20
CA GLN A 102 2.56 -18.37 1.34
C GLN A 102 1.32 -18.56 0.43
N ILE A 103 1.52 -19.24 -0.68
CA ILE A 103 0.42 -19.62 -1.56
C ILE A 103 -0.54 -20.53 -0.79
N CYS A 104 -1.85 -20.36 -0.97
CA CYS A 104 -2.89 -21.11 -0.26
C CYS A 104 -2.87 -21.01 1.29
N SER A 105 -2.14 -20.06 1.86
CA SER A 105 -2.12 -19.84 3.32
C SER A 105 -3.40 -19.21 3.89
N GLY A 106 -4.36 -18.79 3.06
CA GLY A 106 -5.63 -18.21 3.53
C GLY A 106 -5.68 -16.69 3.53
N LYS A 107 -4.76 -15.99 2.82
CA LYS A 107 -4.76 -14.51 2.69
C LYS A 107 -6.13 -13.94 2.31
N SER A 108 -6.79 -14.54 1.32
CA SER A 108 -8.11 -14.08 0.86
C SER A 108 -9.16 -14.16 1.96
N SER A 109 -9.15 -15.24 2.78
CA SER A 109 -10.06 -15.37 3.92
C SER A 109 -9.83 -14.28 4.97
N VAL A 110 -8.55 -13.96 5.25
CA VAL A 110 -8.16 -12.85 6.13
C VAL A 110 -8.66 -11.52 5.58
N CYS A 111 -8.44 -11.27 4.29
CA CYS A 111 -8.90 -10.04 3.63
C CYS A 111 -10.42 -9.91 3.67
N ASP A 112 -11.15 -10.99 3.42
CA ASP A 112 -12.62 -11.00 3.46
C ASP A 112 -13.15 -10.80 4.88
N TYR A 113 -12.50 -11.38 5.89
CA TYR A 113 -12.85 -11.14 7.29
C TYR A 113 -12.62 -9.68 7.69
N LEU A 114 -11.47 -9.11 7.35
CA LEU A 114 -11.16 -7.69 7.62
C LEU A 114 -12.17 -6.75 6.96
N LYS A 115 -12.58 -7.03 5.73
CA LYS A 115 -13.63 -6.26 5.05
C LYS A 115 -14.95 -6.32 5.80
N ARG A 116 -15.41 -7.52 6.14
CA ARG A 116 -16.73 -7.74 6.78
C ARG A 116 -16.79 -7.22 8.20
N ARG A 117 -15.78 -7.52 9.02
CA ARG A 117 -15.79 -7.24 10.46
C ARG A 117 -15.34 -5.83 10.79
N TYR A 118 -14.36 -5.30 10.07
CA TYR A 118 -13.71 -4.02 10.40
C TYR A 118 -13.95 -2.92 9.37
N ASN A 119 -14.76 -3.18 8.35
CA ASN A 119 -14.99 -2.26 7.23
C ASN A 119 -13.65 -1.75 6.63
N ALA A 120 -12.65 -2.64 6.60
CA ALA A 120 -11.34 -2.33 6.09
C ALA A 120 -11.34 -2.31 4.55
N THR A 121 -10.60 -1.38 3.97
CA THR A 121 -10.35 -1.37 2.53
C THR A 121 -9.17 -2.28 2.22
N ILE A 122 -9.37 -3.21 1.29
CA ILE A 122 -8.31 -4.09 0.78
C ILE A 122 -7.99 -3.68 -0.65
N ILE A 123 -6.73 -3.30 -0.89
CA ILE A 123 -6.21 -2.98 -2.22
C ILE A 123 -5.36 -4.17 -2.67
N SER A 124 -5.89 -4.99 -3.57
CA SER A 124 -5.16 -6.10 -4.16
C SER A 124 -4.35 -5.62 -5.36
N LEU A 125 -3.01 -5.71 -5.29
CA LEU A 125 -2.15 -5.33 -6.39
C LEU A 125 -2.31 -6.26 -7.59
N ASP A 126 -2.69 -7.51 -7.36
CA ASP A 126 -2.96 -8.46 -8.43
C ASP A 126 -4.22 -8.06 -9.21
N ASP A 127 -5.26 -7.57 -8.53
CA ASP A 127 -6.48 -7.06 -9.18
C ASP A 127 -6.21 -5.77 -9.94
N LEU A 128 -5.42 -4.85 -9.37
CA LEU A 128 -4.98 -3.64 -10.08
C LEU A 128 -4.19 -3.98 -11.36
N ASN A 129 -3.31 -4.98 -11.28
CA ASN A 129 -2.60 -5.44 -12.46
C ASN A 129 -3.55 -6.03 -13.51
N ARG A 130 -4.58 -6.78 -13.10
CA ARG A 130 -5.63 -7.27 -14.02
C ARG A 130 -6.38 -6.13 -14.68
N GLU A 131 -6.71 -5.08 -13.93
CA GLU A 131 -7.37 -3.89 -14.45
C GLU A 131 -6.50 -3.15 -15.46
N VAL A 132 -5.22 -2.96 -15.14
CA VAL A 132 -4.23 -2.34 -16.06
C VAL A 132 -4.10 -3.14 -17.35
N LEU A 133 -4.11 -4.48 -17.30
CA LEU A 133 -4.03 -5.33 -18.49
C LEU A 133 -5.28 -5.26 -19.38
N ARG A 134 -6.41 -4.79 -18.86
CA ARG A 134 -7.65 -4.55 -19.64
C ARG A 134 -7.67 -3.19 -20.33
N GLN A 135 -6.79 -2.27 -19.97
CA GLN A 135 -6.75 -0.93 -20.56
C GLN A 135 -6.26 -0.98 -22.02
N ASN A 136 -6.99 -0.35 -22.95
CA ASN A 136 -6.64 -0.28 -24.37
C ASN A 136 -5.22 0.24 -24.61
N SER A 137 -4.78 1.24 -23.84
CA SER A 137 -3.42 1.79 -23.93
C SER A 137 -2.34 0.79 -23.51
N THR A 138 -2.65 -0.14 -22.58
CA THR A 138 -1.76 -1.22 -22.17
C THR A 138 -1.73 -2.33 -23.21
N ILE A 139 -2.89 -2.73 -23.71
CA ILE A 139 -3.05 -3.74 -24.76
C ILE A 139 -2.23 -3.35 -26.00
N LYS A 140 -2.34 -2.09 -26.47
CA LYS A 140 -1.55 -1.56 -27.60
C LYS A 140 -0.04 -1.64 -27.34
N LYS A 141 0.43 -1.29 -26.14
CA LYS A 141 1.85 -1.37 -25.77
C LYS A 141 2.35 -2.81 -25.72
N ILE A 142 1.55 -3.72 -25.14
CA ILE A 142 1.89 -5.15 -25.10
C ILE A 142 1.94 -5.75 -26.47
N LYS A 143 0.96 -5.44 -27.34
CA LYS A 143 0.94 -5.87 -28.75
C LYS A 143 2.21 -5.44 -29.50
N LYS A 144 2.62 -4.17 -29.33
CA LYS A 144 3.85 -3.64 -29.92
C LYS A 144 5.12 -4.33 -29.38
N ALA A 145 5.12 -4.72 -28.10
CA ALA A 145 6.32 -5.25 -27.44
C ALA A 145 6.48 -6.77 -27.60
N PHE A 146 5.36 -7.53 -27.71
CA PHE A 146 5.34 -8.99 -27.66
C PHE A 146 4.69 -9.63 -28.89
N GLY A 147 4.20 -8.83 -29.85
CA GLY A 147 3.56 -9.32 -31.07
C GLY A 147 2.07 -9.61 -30.90
N ASN A 148 1.47 -10.05 -32.02
CA ASN A 148 0.02 -10.33 -32.08
C ASN A 148 -0.39 -11.54 -31.21
N GLU A 149 0.49 -12.50 -31.00
CA GLU A 149 0.26 -13.70 -30.17
C GLU A 149 -0.02 -13.35 -28.70
N ALA A 150 0.46 -12.19 -28.24
CA ALA A 150 0.21 -11.67 -26.90
C ALA A 150 -1.22 -11.15 -26.72
N ILE A 151 -2.02 -11.12 -27.80
CA ILE A 151 -3.38 -10.58 -27.79
C ILE A 151 -4.34 -11.64 -28.33
N LEU A 152 -5.45 -11.83 -27.64
CA LEU A 152 -6.59 -12.61 -28.08
C LEU A 152 -7.72 -11.67 -28.50
N ARG A 153 -8.64 -12.18 -29.32
CA ARG A 153 -9.91 -11.51 -29.62
C ARG A 153 -11.04 -12.32 -29.00
N GLU A 154 -11.68 -11.75 -28.02
CA GLU A 154 -12.84 -12.34 -27.35
C GLU A 154 -14.05 -11.43 -27.62
N SER A 155 -15.08 -11.97 -28.29
CA SER A 155 -16.30 -11.22 -28.65
C SER A 155 -16.01 -9.87 -29.37
N GLY A 156 -15.00 -9.87 -30.25
CA GLY A 156 -14.61 -8.66 -31.00
C GLY A 156 -13.69 -7.67 -30.23
N ILE A 157 -13.41 -7.92 -28.95
CA ILE A 157 -12.58 -7.08 -28.11
C ILE A 157 -11.17 -7.68 -28.01
N GLU A 158 -10.14 -6.84 -28.16
CA GLU A 158 -8.76 -7.26 -27.92
C GLU A 158 -8.50 -7.39 -26.43
N VAL A 159 -8.01 -8.55 -25.99
CA VAL A 159 -7.63 -8.85 -24.61
C VAL A 159 -6.22 -9.43 -24.54
N VAL A 160 -5.53 -9.23 -23.44
CA VAL A 160 -4.17 -9.76 -23.26
C VAL A 160 -4.18 -11.27 -23.06
N ASN A 161 -3.44 -11.99 -23.88
CA ASN A 161 -3.20 -13.43 -23.76
C ASN A 161 -2.24 -13.71 -22.58
N ARG A 162 -2.82 -13.88 -21.40
CA ARG A 162 -2.03 -14.11 -20.17
C ARG A 162 -1.25 -15.42 -20.20
N SER A 163 -1.82 -16.46 -20.79
CA SER A 163 -1.17 -17.77 -20.90
C SER A 163 0.08 -17.69 -21.75
N TYR A 164 0.01 -17.01 -22.88
CA TYR A 164 1.16 -16.75 -23.74
C TYR A 164 2.21 -15.93 -23.02
N LEU A 165 1.81 -14.77 -22.43
CA LEU A 165 2.76 -13.91 -21.72
C LEU A 165 3.44 -14.65 -20.57
N LYS A 166 2.71 -15.47 -19.80
CA LYS A 166 3.27 -16.27 -18.70
C LYS A 166 4.38 -17.19 -19.23
N LYS A 167 4.15 -17.89 -20.34
CA LYS A 167 5.17 -18.75 -20.97
C LYS A 167 6.41 -17.95 -21.41
N VAL A 168 6.18 -16.82 -22.08
CA VAL A 168 7.25 -15.96 -22.62
C VAL A 168 8.12 -15.35 -21.53
N ILE A 169 7.54 -14.88 -20.44
CA ILE A 169 8.28 -14.22 -19.34
C ILE A 169 8.86 -15.20 -18.33
N PHE A 170 8.42 -16.45 -18.32
CA PHE A 170 8.90 -17.44 -17.36
C PHE A 170 10.39 -17.71 -17.52
N ASN A 171 10.84 -17.87 -18.75
CA ASN A 171 12.22 -18.22 -19.10
C ASN A 171 13.09 -17.04 -19.54
N ASP A 172 12.51 -15.84 -19.70
CA ASP A 172 13.21 -14.67 -20.24
C ASP A 172 13.09 -13.47 -19.29
N LYS A 173 14.16 -13.20 -18.55
CA LYS A 173 14.24 -12.05 -17.62
C LYS A 173 14.11 -10.70 -18.32
N ALA A 174 14.60 -10.57 -19.58
CA ALA A 174 14.53 -9.31 -20.33
C ALA A 174 13.09 -9.02 -20.74
N LYS A 175 12.37 -10.04 -21.24
CA LYS A 175 10.95 -9.93 -21.57
C LYS A 175 10.10 -9.66 -20.34
N ARG A 176 10.43 -10.30 -19.20
CA ARG A 176 9.78 -10.00 -17.92
C ARG A 176 9.93 -8.52 -17.55
N LYS A 177 11.17 -8.00 -17.54
CA LYS A 177 11.41 -6.57 -17.26
C LYS A 177 10.68 -5.65 -18.24
N LYS A 178 10.58 -6.04 -19.51
CA LYS A 178 9.84 -5.26 -20.52
C LYS A 178 8.35 -5.24 -20.23
N LEU A 179 7.74 -6.35 -19.83
CA LEU A 179 6.32 -6.37 -19.39
C LEU A 179 6.11 -5.52 -18.14
N GLU A 180 6.98 -5.68 -17.15
CA GLU A 180 6.96 -4.91 -15.92
C GLU A 180 7.07 -3.40 -16.18
N SER A 181 7.94 -2.96 -17.08
CA SER A 181 8.08 -1.55 -17.45
C SER A 181 6.82 -0.96 -18.10
N ILE A 182 5.98 -1.79 -18.72
CA ILE A 182 4.71 -1.36 -19.31
C ILE A 182 3.61 -1.29 -18.25
N THR A 183 3.58 -2.26 -17.31
CA THR A 183 2.47 -2.44 -16.36
C THR A 183 2.72 -1.73 -15.03
N HIS A 184 3.91 -1.81 -14.45
CA HIS A 184 4.21 -1.31 -13.10
C HIS A 184 3.90 0.19 -12.93
N PRO A 185 4.28 1.11 -13.84
CA PRO A 185 3.97 2.53 -13.64
C PRO A 185 2.47 2.80 -13.57
N LYS A 186 1.68 2.05 -14.37
CA LYS A 186 0.22 2.20 -14.39
C LYS A 186 -0.43 1.59 -13.14
N VAL A 187 0.05 0.42 -12.71
CA VAL A 187 -0.39 -0.21 -11.46
C VAL A 187 -0.10 0.72 -10.28
N MET A 188 1.11 1.30 -10.23
CA MET A 188 1.49 2.23 -9.17
C MET A 188 0.62 3.49 -9.18
N MET A 189 0.36 4.06 -10.34
CA MET A 189 -0.52 5.23 -10.45
C MET A 189 -1.94 4.91 -9.98
N LEU A 190 -2.50 3.78 -10.40
CA LEU A 190 -3.83 3.34 -10.00
C LEU A 190 -3.88 3.04 -8.50
N PHE A 191 -2.85 2.39 -7.97
CA PHE A 191 -2.68 2.14 -6.54
C PHE A 191 -2.67 3.43 -5.72
N LEU A 192 -1.83 4.41 -6.11
CA LEU A 192 -1.74 5.69 -5.41
C LEU A 192 -3.06 6.46 -5.47
N LYS A 193 -3.74 6.44 -6.63
CA LYS A 193 -5.06 7.04 -6.78
C LYS A 193 -6.08 6.40 -5.84
N MET A 194 -6.14 5.06 -5.78
CA MET A 194 -7.05 4.35 -4.87
C MET A 194 -6.71 4.61 -3.41
N LEU A 195 -5.43 4.53 -3.04
CA LEU A 195 -4.98 4.79 -1.69
C LEU A 195 -5.36 6.20 -1.24
N PHE A 196 -5.12 7.20 -2.10
CA PHE A 196 -5.50 8.58 -1.84
C PHE A 196 -7.01 8.71 -1.65
N PHE A 197 -7.81 8.14 -2.54
CA PHE A 197 -9.27 8.22 -2.47
C PHE A 197 -9.81 7.55 -1.20
N GLU A 198 -9.39 6.33 -0.90
CA GLU A 198 -9.83 5.58 0.28
C GLU A 198 -9.42 6.28 1.59
N ARG A 199 -8.23 6.86 1.60
CA ARG A 199 -7.69 7.44 2.82
C ARG A 199 -8.16 8.87 3.05
N PHE A 200 -8.24 9.70 2.01
CA PHE A 200 -8.54 11.13 2.13
C PHE A 200 -9.98 11.47 1.80
N ALA A 201 -10.59 10.87 0.77
CA ALA A 201 -11.97 11.16 0.41
C ALA A 201 -12.96 10.37 1.28
N LEU A 202 -12.70 9.07 1.49
CA LEU A 202 -13.57 8.20 2.27
C LEU A 202 -13.15 8.09 3.76
N MET A 203 -12.01 8.67 4.14
CA MET A 203 -11.48 8.67 5.52
C MET A 203 -11.45 7.27 6.15
N ARG A 204 -11.15 6.24 5.35
CA ARG A 204 -11.12 4.86 5.84
C ARG A 204 -10.06 4.69 6.92
N LYS A 205 -10.45 4.13 8.07
CA LYS A 205 -9.57 3.95 9.23
C LYS A 205 -8.47 2.93 8.95
N TYR A 206 -8.80 1.84 8.24
CA TYR A 206 -7.88 0.74 7.96
C TYR A 206 -7.82 0.47 6.47
N VAL A 207 -6.60 0.49 5.91
CA VAL A 207 -6.33 0.14 4.52
C VAL A 207 -5.26 -0.94 4.52
N PHE A 208 -5.53 -2.05 3.83
CA PHE A 208 -4.59 -3.15 3.67
C PHE A 208 -4.23 -3.31 2.21
N ILE A 209 -2.94 -3.51 1.94
CA ILE A 209 -2.41 -3.82 0.60
C ILE A 209 -2.14 -5.32 0.55
N GLU A 210 -2.85 -6.03 -0.30
CA GLU A 210 -2.67 -7.47 -0.48
C GLU A 210 -1.82 -7.73 -1.71
N ASN A 211 -0.73 -8.50 -1.52
CA ASN A 211 0.07 -9.05 -2.60
C ASN A 211 0.95 -10.20 -2.12
N ALA A 212 1.01 -11.29 -2.89
CA ALA A 212 1.82 -12.47 -2.54
C ALA A 212 3.34 -12.20 -2.51
N ILE A 213 3.82 -11.21 -3.25
CA ILE A 213 5.24 -10.87 -3.38
C ILE A 213 5.58 -9.49 -2.79
N LEU A 214 4.74 -8.98 -1.88
CA LEU A 214 4.87 -7.64 -1.31
C LEU A 214 6.25 -7.38 -0.71
N LEU A 215 6.83 -8.38 -0.04
CA LEU A 215 8.15 -8.31 0.61
C LEU A 215 9.32 -8.16 -0.37
N ARG A 216 9.11 -8.39 -1.66
CA ARG A 216 10.13 -8.19 -2.71
C ARG A 216 10.22 -6.74 -3.18
N PHE A 217 9.20 -5.92 -2.91
CA PHE A 217 9.14 -4.53 -3.37
C PHE A 217 9.49 -3.55 -2.25
N SER A 218 10.67 -2.96 -2.30
CA SER A 218 11.15 -1.99 -1.31
C SER A 218 10.30 -0.71 -1.24
N LEU A 219 9.70 -0.29 -2.35
CA LEU A 219 8.88 0.94 -2.41
C LEU A 219 7.64 0.87 -1.51
N PHE A 220 7.00 -0.29 -1.39
CA PHE A 220 5.84 -0.42 -0.51
C PHE A 220 6.18 -0.29 0.96
N LYS A 221 7.42 -0.64 1.37
CA LYS A 221 7.89 -0.48 2.75
C LYS A 221 7.82 0.98 3.23
N ILE A 222 7.85 1.93 2.33
CA ILE A 222 7.78 3.36 2.65
C ILE A 222 6.36 3.80 3.01
N ILE A 223 5.36 3.18 2.35
CA ILE A 223 3.95 3.54 2.48
C ILE A 223 3.28 2.72 3.59
N ILE A 224 3.75 1.48 3.79
CA ILE A 224 3.17 0.51 4.71
C ILE A 224 3.71 0.73 6.12
N LYS A 225 2.82 0.74 7.11
CA LYS A 225 3.16 0.86 8.54
C LYS A 225 3.71 -0.45 9.13
N GLY A 226 3.29 -1.57 8.59
CA GLY A 226 3.75 -2.90 8.95
C GLY A 226 3.26 -3.96 7.97
N VAL A 227 3.96 -5.08 7.88
CA VAL A 227 3.63 -6.21 7.01
C VAL A 227 3.20 -7.39 7.85
N ILE A 228 2.03 -7.91 7.51
CA ILE A 228 1.41 -9.09 8.13
C ILE A 228 1.57 -10.24 7.15
N SER A 229 2.25 -11.31 7.56
CA SER A 229 2.35 -12.53 6.78
C SER A 229 1.41 -13.60 7.30
N ILE A 230 0.65 -14.18 6.39
CA ILE A 230 -0.20 -15.34 6.68
C ILE A 230 0.58 -16.57 6.26
N CYS A 231 0.90 -17.42 7.21
CA CYS A 231 1.73 -18.60 7.03
C CYS A 231 1.03 -19.86 7.49
N VAL A 232 1.53 -20.99 7.03
CA VAL A 232 1.17 -22.34 7.46
C VAL A 232 2.47 -23.07 7.72
N ASN A 233 2.57 -23.75 8.86
CA ASN A 233 3.79 -24.45 9.25
C ASN A 233 4.02 -25.72 8.42
N ASP A 234 2.95 -26.46 8.15
CA ASP A 234 3.03 -27.73 7.43
C ASP A 234 2.89 -27.55 5.92
N GLU A 235 3.93 -27.92 5.20
CA GLU A 235 3.97 -27.86 3.74
C GLU A 235 2.92 -28.78 3.09
N LYS A 236 2.63 -29.95 3.69
CA LYS A 236 1.62 -30.87 3.18
C LYS A 236 0.25 -30.21 3.15
N THR A 237 -0.10 -29.49 4.19
CA THR A 237 -1.34 -28.72 4.26
C THR A 237 -1.44 -27.69 3.12
N LEU A 238 -0.36 -27.01 2.77
CA LEU A 238 -0.35 -26.08 1.64
C LEU A 238 -0.55 -26.78 0.30
N ILE A 239 0.09 -27.93 0.11
CA ILE A 239 -0.05 -28.75 -1.10
C ILE A 239 -1.50 -29.23 -1.25
N GLU A 240 -2.08 -29.79 -0.19
CA GLU A 240 -3.47 -30.25 -0.19
C GLU A 240 -4.45 -29.10 -0.52
N ARG A 241 -4.27 -27.94 0.13
CA ARG A 241 -5.09 -26.75 -0.14
C ARG A 241 -4.93 -26.28 -1.59
N MET A 242 -3.72 -26.37 -2.15
CA MET A 242 -3.43 -25.99 -3.54
C MET A 242 -4.10 -26.94 -4.52
N MET A 243 -3.95 -28.24 -4.34
CA MET A 243 -4.60 -29.26 -5.17
C MET A 243 -6.13 -29.13 -5.11
N LYS A 244 -6.70 -28.96 -3.91
CA LYS A 244 -8.13 -28.77 -3.72
C LYS A 244 -8.68 -27.51 -4.41
N ARG A 245 -7.91 -26.40 -4.39
CA ARG A 245 -8.28 -25.16 -5.08
C ARG A 245 -8.25 -25.32 -6.59
N ASP A 246 -7.19 -25.91 -7.12
CA ASP A 246 -6.99 -26.01 -8.56
C ASP A 246 -7.90 -27.07 -9.18
N ASN A 247 -8.24 -28.14 -8.45
CA ASN A 247 -9.27 -29.10 -8.88
C ASN A 247 -10.65 -28.44 -9.06
N ARG A 248 -11.03 -27.47 -8.20
CA ARG A 248 -12.27 -26.70 -8.40
C ARG A 248 -12.25 -25.83 -9.65
N ASN A 249 -11.05 -25.48 -10.14
CA ASN A 249 -10.84 -24.65 -11.33
C ASN A 249 -10.55 -25.51 -12.59
N ASN A 250 -10.74 -26.82 -12.54
CA ASN A 250 -10.44 -27.78 -13.62
C ASN A 250 -8.97 -27.78 -14.09
N ASN A 251 -8.03 -27.37 -13.24
CA ASN A 251 -6.60 -27.27 -13.59
C ASN A 251 -5.77 -28.45 -13.10
N ASN A 252 -6.34 -29.45 -12.49
CA ASN A 252 -5.78 -30.74 -12.02
C ASN A 252 -4.23 -30.74 -11.90
N ILE A 253 -3.69 -29.95 -10.98
CA ILE A 253 -2.24 -29.93 -10.75
C ILE A 253 -1.82 -31.19 -9.99
N THR A 254 -0.65 -31.73 -10.34
CA THR A 254 -0.02 -32.83 -9.63
C THR A 254 0.65 -32.33 -8.36
N GLU A 255 0.87 -33.22 -7.38
CA GLU A 255 1.61 -32.92 -6.16
C GLU A 255 3.02 -32.38 -6.48
N GLU A 256 3.69 -32.97 -7.46
CA GLU A 256 5.01 -32.53 -7.92
C GLU A 256 4.97 -31.06 -8.43
N THR A 257 3.94 -30.72 -9.22
CA THR A 257 3.76 -29.35 -9.69
C THR A 257 3.52 -28.38 -8.50
N ALA A 258 2.73 -28.82 -7.51
CA ALA A 258 2.46 -28.02 -6.31
C ALA A 258 3.75 -27.79 -5.50
N ARG A 259 4.58 -28.82 -5.30
CA ARG A 259 5.91 -28.68 -4.65
C ARG A 259 6.84 -27.74 -5.41
N ASN A 260 6.89 -27.85 -6.74
CA ASN A 260 7.69 -26.96 -7.56
C ASN A 260 7.23 -25.48 -7.45
N ILE A 261 5.93 -25.24 -7.31
CA ILE A 261 5.39 -23.90 -7.08
C ILE A 261 5.83 -23.38 -5.70
N LEU A 262 5.75 -24.21 -4.65
CA LEU A 262 6.19 -23.85 -3.30
C LEU A 262 7.69 -23.54 -3.24
N ASN A 263 8.52 -24.35 -3.86
CA ASN A 263 9.98 -24.17 -3.92
C ASN A 263 10.40 -22.86 -4.63
N ASN A 264 9.58 -22.33 -5.53
CA ASN A 264 9.83 -21.08 -6.24
C ASN A 264 9.34 -19.84 -5.49
N GLN A 265 8.66 -19.98 -4.38
CA GLN A 265 8.29 -18.85 -3.53
C GLN A 265 9.32 -18.61 -2.42
N MET A 266 9.06 -17.61 -1.60
CA MET A 266 9.85 -17.31 -0.41
C MET A 266 9.65 -18.41 0.64
N SER A 267 10.70 -18.84 1.33
CA SER A 267 10.61 -19.83 2.40
C SER A 267 9.82 -19.29 3.60
N LEU A 268 9.35 -20.18 4.47
CA LEU A 268 8.65 -19.81 5.70
C LEU A 268 9.55 -18.91 6.58
N ASP A 269 10.82 -19.28 6.77
CA ASP A 269 11.79 -18.50 7.55
C ASP A 269 12.01 -17.09 6.98
N GLU A 270 11.98 -16.96 5.66
CA GLU A 270 12.08 -15.65 5.02
C GLU A 270 10.82 -14.79 5.25
N PHE A 271 9.63 -15.39 5.24
CA PHE A 271 8.40 -14.68 5.62
C PHE A 271 8.47 -14.21 7.06
N ILE A 272 8.87 -15.09 8.00
CA ILE A 272 9.01 -14.76 9.42
C ILE A 272 10.01 -13.61 9.62
N ARG A 273 11.16 -13.69 8.98
CA ARG A 273 12.23 -12.69 9.15
C ARG A 273 11.90 -11.32 8.57
N LYS A 274 11.14 -11.28 7.46
CA LYS A 274 10.87 -10.05 6.70
C LYS A 274 9.56 -9.38 7.05
N SER A 275 8.72 -10.01 7.88
CA SER A 275 7.41 -9.50 8.29
C SER A 275 7.45 -8.95 9.70
N ASP A 276 6.60 -7.98 9.97
CA ASP A 276 6.45 -7.41 11.30
C ASP A 276 5.57 -8.30 12.19
N ILE A 277 4.58 -8.95 11.59
CA ILE A 277 3.65 -9.85 12.25
C ILE A 277 3.45 -11.10 11.40
N VAL A 278 3.42 -12.26 12.03
CA VAL A 278 3.12 -13.54 11.38
C VAL A 278 1.88 -14.15 12.03
N ILE A 279 0.91 -14.50 11.22
CA ILE A 279 -0.29 -15.22 11.64
C ILE A 279 -0.23 -16.61 11.04
N TYR A 280 -0.22 -17.62 11.91
CA TYR A 280 -0.27 -19.02 11.50
C TYR A 280 -1.71 -19.47 11.32
N ASN A 281 -2.02 -19.98 10.12
CA ASN A 281 -3.32 -20.49 9.73
C ASN A 281 -3.26 -22.03 9.60
N ASP A 282 -2.83 -22.67 10.67
CA ASP A 282 -2.77 -24.14 10.74
C ASP A 282 -4.08 -24.74 11.22
N ASP A 283 -4.83 -23.99 12.00
CA ASP A 283 -6.04 -24.38 12.69
C ASP A 283 -7.31 -24.18 11.85
N ASN A 284 -8.45 -24.19 12.52
CA ASN A 284 -9.74 -23.94 11.91
C ASN A 284 -9.98 -22.43 11.62
N TYR A 285 -11.08 -22.14 10.92
CA TYR A 285 -11.42 -20.78 10.53
C TYR A 285 -11.74 -19.86 11.72
N ILE A 286 -12.30 -20.39 12.80
CA ILE A 286 -12.65 -19.62 14.02
C ILE A 286 -11.38 -19.13 14.71
N ASP A 287 -10.36 -19.98 14.83
CA ASP A 287 -9.08 -19.62 15.41
C ASP A 287 -8.37 -18.55 14.59
N LEU A 288 -8.48 -18.62 13.27
CA LEU A 288 -7.94 -17.56 12.40
C LEU A 288 -8.64 -16.23 12.65
N GLU A 289 -9.97 -16.21 12.78
CA GLU A 289 -10.74 -15.01 13.09
C GLU A 289 -10.31 -14.40 14.44
N LEU A 290 -10.14 -15.21 15.47
CA LEU A 290 -9.66 -14.77 16.79
C LEU A 290 -8.25 -14.17 16.72
N LYS A 291 -7.33 -14.77 15.95
CA LYS A 291 -5.99 -14.24 15.73
C LYS A 291 -6.04 -12.87 15.02
N ILE A 292 -6.96 -12.69 14.06
CA ILE A 292 -7.16 -11.42 13.38
C ILE A 292 -7.77 -10.38 14.33
N ASP A 293 -8.73 -10.75 15.15
CA ASP A 293 -9.35 -9.84 16.13
C ASP A 293 -8.32 -9.33 17.14
N ASN A 294 -7.43 -10.19 17.65
CA ASN A 294 -6.34 -9.81 18.52
C ASN A 294 -5.36 -8.85 17.82
N LEU A 295 -5.00 -9.13 16.56
CA LEU A 295 -4.19 -8.22 15.75
C LEU A 295 -4.84 -6.84 15.61
N MET A 296 -6.14 -6.81 15.33
CA MET A 296 -6.87 -5.55 15.14
C MET A 296 -7.01 -4.76 16.44
N LEU A 297 -7.12 -5.44 17.58
CA LEU A 297 -7.06 -4.81 18.90
C LEU A 297 -5.69 -4.14 19.14
N GLU A 298 -4.60 -4.81 18.82
CA GLU A 298 -3.25 -4.22 18.92
C GLU A 298 -3.11 -3.01 17.98
N ILE A 299 -3.46 -3.16 16.70
CA ILE A 299 -3.45 -2.07 15.73
C ILE A 299 -4.28 -0.88 16.23
N SER A 300 -5.43 -1.12 16.85
CA SER A 300 -6.31 -0.06 17.36
C SER A 300 -5.72 0.67 18.56
N LYS A 301 -5.07 -0.02 19.47
CA LYS A 301 -4.36 0.57 20.64
C LYS A 301 -3.26 1.53 20.19
N TYR A 302 -2.49 1.14 19.17
CA TYR A 302 -1.45 2.01 18.59
C TYR A 302 -2.04 3.21 17.83
N SER A 303 -3.22 3.04 17.21
CA SER A 303 -3.91 4.13 16.52
C SER A 303 -4.58 5.12 17.50
N SER A 304 -5.10 4.64 18.64
CA SER A 304 -5.77 5.49 19.64
C SER A 304 -4.79 6.33 20.47
N ASN A 305 -3.58 5.84 20.72
CA ASN A 305 -2.52 6.63 21.35
C ASN A 305 -2.04 7.82 20.51
N ASP A 306 -2.39 7.88 19.21
CA ASP A 306 -2.17 9.06 18.36
C ASP A 306 -3.22 10.16 18.62
N ILE A 307 -4.36 9.84 19.24
CA ILE A 307 -5.49 10.77 19.49
C ILE A 307 -5.42 11.45 20.88
N ILE A 308 -4.62 10.93 21.81
CA ILE A 308 -4.55 11.44 23.20
C ILE A 308 -3.89 12.84 23.31
N PHE A 309 -3.62 13.54 22.22
CA PHE A 309 -3.11 14.92 22.25
C PHE A 309 -4.12 15.98 21.83
N VAL A 310 -5.41 15.65 21.78
CA VAL A 310 -6.52 16.60 21.62
C VAL A 310 -7.48 16.47 22.80
N ARG A 311 -6.94 16.29 24.01
CA ARG A 311 -7.65 16.51 25.26
C ARG A 311 -6.77 17.32 26.20
#